data_04f674eb5a2243ff4cdf442015192121
#
_entry.id   04f674eb5a2243ff4cdf442015192121
#
_cell.length_a   1.000
_cell.length_b   1.000
_cell.length_c   1.000
_cell.angle_alpha   90.00
_cell.angle_beta   90.00
_cell.angle_gamma   90.00
#
_symmetry.space_group_name_H-M   'P 1'
#
loop_
_entity.id
_entity.type
_entity.pdbx_description
1 polymer ?
#
loop_
_entity_poly.entity_id
_entity_poly.type
_entity_poly.pdbx_seq_one_letter_code
_entity_poly.pdbx_strand_id
1 'polypeptide(L)'
;CIRDRPYIDKSVDIMPQEIFIGRKYELEKIESPTGINIVYGGRQLGKSALLRMAKKDIDHNENGDRAVLVDIKDLDYKASARKISAALFDEGILKEEHITENWSELARDLKKRLKDTDDSIPYFLLLLDEADTFIDSCESIKYWPFDMLKDIQSVGMGRFKFVVAGLRNIVRFKREAALGNNSVLTHLESLTVKPFKAMEARELLEVPLS
;
A
#
# COMPACT_ATOMS: atom_id res chain seq x y z
N CYS A 1 -22.58 16.28 29.21
CA CYS A 1 -21.76 16.53 28.00
C CYS A 1 -21.22 15.21 27.55
N ILE A 2 -21.74 14.67 26.45
CA ILE A 2 -21.13 13.57 25.73
C ILE A 2 -19.96 14.22 25.02
N ARG A 3 -18.74 14.03 25.53
CA ARG A 3 -17.54 14.44 24.83
C ARG A 3 -17.47 13.64 23.53
N ASP A 4 -17.27 14.35 22.45
CA ASP A 4 -17.14 13.80 21.10
C ASP A 4 -16.23 12.56 21.11
N ARG A 5 -16.73 11.48 20.56
CA ARG A 5 -15.98 10.24 20.45
C ARG A 5 -14.91 10.44 19.37
N PRO A 6 -13.61 10.46 19.70
CA PRO A 6 -12.56 10.78 18.74
C PRO A 6 -12.48 9.78 17.56
N TYR A 7 -13.23 8.67 17.66
CA TYR A 7 -13.26 7.60 16.65
C TYR A 7 -14.40 7.72 15.63
N ILE A 8 -15.28 8.75 15.70
CA ILE A 8 -16.52 8.80 14.89
C ILE A 8 -16.53 9.96 13.90
N ASP A 9 -15.56 10.83 13.92
CA ASP A 9 -15.50 11.89 12.91
C ASP A 9 -15.02 11.32 11.57
N LYS A 10 -16.01 10.98 10.74
CA LYS A 10 -15.78 10.50 9.36
C LYS A 10 -15.24 11.60 8.43
N SER A 11 -15.17 12.84 8.91
CA SER A 11 -14.68 13.99 8.14
C SER A 11 -13.17 14.23 8.32
N VAL A 12 -12.54 13.57 9.29
CA VAL A 12 -11.08 13.67 9.50
C VAL A 12 -10.42 12.47 8.85
N ASP A 13 -9.90 12.65 7.64
CA ASP A 13 -9.13 11.65 6.90
C ASP A 13 -7.81 11.27 7.61
N ILE A 14 -7.45 11.91 8.70
CA ILE A 14 -6.19 11.73 9.42
C ILE A 14 -6.47 11.26 10.84
N MET A 15 -6.19 10.00 11.13
CA MET A 15 -6.16 9.49 12.50
C MET A 15 -5.02 10.21 13.25
N PRO A 16 -5.28 10.87 14.42
CA PRO A 16 -4.21 11.44 15.22
C PRO A 16 -3.17 10.38 15.58
N GLN A 17 -1.90 10.76 15.56
CA GLN A 17 -0.77 9.84 15.82
C GLN A 17 -0.85 9.26 17.24
N GLU A 18 -1.41 10.03 18.18
CA GLU A 18 -1.62 9.64 19.57
C GLU A 18 -2.63 8.48 19.72
N ILE A 19 -3.49 8.26 18.73
CA ILE A 19 -4.50 7.18 18.73
C ILE A 19 -3.99 5.93 17.98
N PHE A 20 -2.84 6.03 17.29
CA PHE A 20 -2.25 4.92 16.54
C PHE A 20 -1.38 4.05 17.46
N ILE A 21 -2.02 3.20 18.26
CA ILE A 21 -1.37 2.36 19.28
C ILE A 21 -1.17 0.95 18.76
N GLY A 22 -0.07 0.32 19.17
CA GLY A 22 0.13 -1.13 19.04
C GLY A 22 0.47 -1.66 17.65
N ARG A 23 0.78 -0.78 16.67
CA ARG A 23 1.08 -1.16 15.27
C ARG A 23 2.46 -0.71 14.76
N LYS A 24 3.34 -0.37 15.68
CA LYS A 24 4.67 0.15 15.33
C LYS A 24 5.48 -0.84 14.49
N TYR A 25 5.45 -2.11 14.85
CA TYR A 25 6.15 -3.16 14.10
C TYR A 25 5.62 -3.30 12.66
N GLU A 26 4.29 -3.32 12.51
CA GLU A 26 3.65 -3.41 11.19
C GLU A 26 3.98 -2.18 10.34
N LEU A 27 3.99 -1.00 10.95
CA LEU A 27 4.30 0.26 10.28
C LEU A 27 5.76 0.27 9.78
N GLU A 28 6.72 -0.04 10.64
CA GLU A 28 8.14 -0.16 10.29
C GLU A 28 8.37 -1.14 9.12
N LYS A 29 7.62 -2.25 9.07
CA LYS A 29 7.70 -3.23 7.98
C LYS A 29 7.12 -2.71 6.66
N ILE A 30 6.09 -1.87 6.71
CA ILE A 30 5.50 -1.24 5.53
C ILE A 30 6.44 -0.17 4.99
N GLU A 31 7.01 0.65 5.84
CA GLU A 31 7.86 1.80 5.47
C GLU A 31 9.26 1.39 5.00
N SER A 32 9.79 0.30 5.55
CA SER A 32 11.11 -0.19 5.17
C SER A 32 11.21 -0.43 3.65
N PRO A 33 12.24 0.09 2.95
CA PRO A 33 12.48 -0.15 1.53
C PRO A 33 12.57 -1.63 1.16
N THR A 34 13.02 -2.45 2.09
CA THR A 34 13.03 -3.91 2.00
C THR A 34 11.97 -4.50 2.91
N GLY A 35 11.36 -5.59 2.52
CA GLY A 35 10.39 -6.30 3.35
C GLY A 35 9.05 -6.50 2.66
N ILE A 36 7.96 -6.40 3.43
CA ILE A 36 6.64 -6.86 2.98
C ILE A 36 6.11 -6.09 1.78
N ASN A 37 5.47 -6.85 0.87
CA ASN A 37 4.71 -6.31 -0.24
C ASN A 37 3.20 -6.56 -0.10
N ILE A 38 2.80 -7.37 0.88
CA ILE A 38 1.41 -7.79 1.06
C ILE A 38 0.98 -7.61 2.51
N VAL A 39 -0.12 -6.89 2.73
CA VAL A 39 -0.77 -6.72 4.03
C VAL A 39 -2.14 -7.36 3.98
N TYR A 40 -2.42 -8.31 4.86
CA TYR A 40 -3.73 -8.93 4.90
C TYR A 40 -4.26 -9.11 6.32
N GLY A 41 -5.57 -9.26 6.45
CA GLY A 41 -6.24 -9.42 7.73
C GLY A 41 -7.75 -9.29 7.57
N GLY A 42 -8.49 -9.62 8.61
CA GLY A 42 -9.94 -9.50 8.62
C GLY A 42 -10.42 -8.07 8.37
N ARG A 43 -11.73 -7.94 8.16
CA ARG A 43 -12.36 -6.61 8.10
C ARG A 43 -12.18 -5.87 9.43
N GLN A 44 -12.11 -4.55 9.38
CA GLN A 44 -12.03 -3.67 10.56
C GLN A 44 -10.79 -3.90 11.47
N LEU A 45 -9.77 -4.61 11.01
CA LEU A 45 -8.51 -4.77 11.76
C LEU A 45 -7.53 -3.60 11.60
N GLY A 46 -7.92 -2.52 10.92
CA GLY A 46 -7.12 -1.30 10.81
C GLY A 46 -6.10 -1.29 9.66
N LYS A 47 -6.25 -2.15 8.61
CA LYS A 47 -5.35 -2.15 7.44
C LYS A 47 -5.27 -0.78 6.76
N SER A 48 -6.42 -0.20 6.40
CA SER A 48 -6.47 1.12 5.76
C SER A 48 -5.89 2.23 6.65
N ALA A 49 -6.12 2.17 7.97
CA ALA A 49 -5.51 3.11 8.91
C ALA A 49 -3.99 2.96 8.95
N LEU A 50 -3.48 1.73 8.90
CA LEU A 50 -2.04 1.43 8.84
C LEU A 50 -1.40 1.98 7.56
N LEU A 51 -2.05 1.82 6.40
CA LEU A 51 -1.55 2.38 5.14
C LEU A 51 -1.58 3.91 5.12
N ARG A 52 -2.62 4.53 5.67
CA ARG A 52 -2.70 6.01 5.79
C ARG A 52 -1.61 6.55 6.71
N MET A 53 -1.31 5.86 7.81
CA MET A 53 -0.23 6.26 8.70
C MET A 53 1.13 6.15 8.01
N ALA A 54 1.40 5.04 7.32
CA ALA A 54 2.62 4.88 6.53
C ALA A 54 2.78 5.98 5.47
N LYS A 55 1.68 6.35 4.75
CA LYS A 55 1.71 7.48 3.82
C LYS A 55 2.09 8.76 4.54
N LYS A 56 1.45 9.05 5.68
CA LYS A 56 1.71 10.26 6.46
C LYS A 56 3.16 10.33 6.92
N ASP A 57 3.70 9.27 7.48
CA ASP A 57 5.06 9.25 8.02
C ASP A 57 6.12 9.39 6.91
N ILE A 58 5.92 8.75 5.76
CA ILE A 58 6.79 8.89 4.59
C ILE A 58 6.74 10.32 4.01
N ASP A 59 5.55 10.89 3.82
CA ASP A 59 5.40 12.24 3.23
C ASP A 59 5.88 13.36 4.17
N HIS A 60 5.96 13.10 5.47
CA HIS A 60 6.41 14.09 6.45
C HIS A 60 7.89 13.96 6.80
N ASN A 61 8.60 12.97 6.28
CA ASN A 61 10.02 12.89 6.54
C ASN A 61 10.79 13.99 5.79
N GLU A 62 11.91 14.40 6.35
CA GLU A 62 12.75 15.47 5.80
C GLU A 62 13.58 15.03 4.58
N ASN A 63 13.51 13.74 4.21
CA ASN A 63 14.34 13.19 3.13
C ASN A 63 13.77 13.47 1.73
N GLY A 64 12.54 13.96 1.62
CA GLY A 64 11.85 14.14 0.34
C GLY A 64 11.26 12.85 -0.22
N ASP A 65 11.09 11.84 0.62
CA ASP A 65 10.40 10.60 0.27
C ASP A 65 8.92 10.87 -0.02
N ARG A 66 8.31 10.03 -0.83
CA ARG A 66 6.91 10.19 -1.25
C ARG A 66 6.14 8.90 -1.12
N ALA A 67 4.87 9.01 -0.73
CA ALA A 67 3.97 7.86 -0.73
C ALA A 67 2.64 8.20 -1.41
N VAL A 68 2.14 7.28 -2.24
CA VAL A 68 0.82 7.40 -2.88
C VAL A 68 -0.05 6.25 -2.42
N LEU A 69 -1.20 6.57 -1.85
CA LEU A 69 -2.21 5.61 -1.42
C LEU A 69 -3.39 5.63 -2.39
N VAL A 70 -3.68 4.48 -2.98
CA VAL A 70 -4.78 4.30 -3.93
C VAL A 70 -5.74 3.24 -3.40
N ASP A 71 -6.98 3.61 -3.14
CA ASP A 71 -8.06 2.67 -2.90
C ASP A 71 -8.52 2.09 -4.25
N ILE A 72 -8.29 0.79 -4.46
CA ILE A 72 -8.66 0.07 -5.70
C ILE A 72 -9.82 -0.91 -5.48
N LYS A 73 -10.67 -0.59 -4.52
CA LYS A 73 -11.85 -1.37 -4.20
C LYS A 73 -12.73 -1.61 -5.44
N ASP A 74 -13.13 -2.86 -5.61
CA ASP A 74 -14.01 -3.31 -6.70
C ASP A 74 -13.47 -3.05 -8.13
N LEU A 75 -12.18 -2.74 -8.29
CA LEU A 75 -11.54 -2.52 -9.58
C LEU A 75 -10.79 -3.78 -10.05
N ASP A 76 -10.94 -4.10 -11.33
CA ASP A 76 -10.14 -5.11 -12.01
C ASP A 76 -8.71 -4.59 -12.29
N TYR A 77 -7.85 -5.40 -12.90
CA TYR A 77 -6.47 -5.02 -13.17
C TYR A 77 -6.33 -3.83 -14.14
N LYS A 78 -7.27 -3.64 -15.10
CA LYS A 78 -7.24 -2.51 -16.04
C LYS A 78 -7.66 -1.21 -15.37
N ALA A 79 -8.83 -1.24 -14.72
CA ALA A 79 -9.35 -0.09 -14.00
C ALA A 79 -8.40 0.33 -12.86
N SER A 80 -7.72 -0.63 -12.23
CA SER A 80 -6.67 -0.35 -11.24
C SER A 80 -5.48 0.37 -11.85
N ALA A 81 -4.96 -0.05 -13.01
CA ALA A 81 -3.87 0.65 -13.68
C ALA A 81 -4.24 2.10 -14.00
N ARG A 82 -5.47 2.34 -14.51
CA ARG A 82 -5.99 3.67 -14.80
C ARG A 82 -6.06 4.54 -13.54
N LYS A 83 -6.61 4.02 -12.44
CA LYS A 83 -6.72 4.76 -11.18
C LYS A 83 -5.36 5.06 -10.58
N ILE A 84 -4.43 4.11 -10.65
CA ILE A 84 -3.06 4.29 -10.17
C ILE A 84 -2.34 5.36 -11.00
N SER A 85 -2.39 5.31 -12.34
CA SER A 85 -1.74 6.30 -13.20
C SER A 85 -2.29 7.71 -12.97
N ALA A 86 -3.61 7.87 -12.78
CA ALA A 86 -4.22 9.13 -12.42
C ALA A 86 -3.73 9.65 -11.06
N ALA A 87 -3.74 8.81 -10.02
CA ALA A 87 -3.28 9.19 -8.69
C ALA A 87 -1.79 9.58 -8.68
N LEU A 88 -0.95 8.90 -9.46
CA LEU A 88 0.47 9.21 -9.60
C LEU A 88 0.70 10.57 -10.28
N PHE A 89 -0.14 10.94 -11.23
CA PHE A 89 -0.11 12.25 -11.86
C PHE A 89 -0.60 13.34 -10.90
N ASP A 90 -1.74 13.14 -10.25
CA ASP A 90 -2.34 14.08 -9.29
C ASP A 90 -1.40 14.41 -8.11
N GLU A 91 -0.66 13.41 -7.63
CA GLU A 91 0.34 13.55 -6.56
C GLU A 91 1.71 14.08 -7.07
N GLY A 92 1.83 14.40 -8.35
CA GLY A 92 3.04 14.95 -8.97
C GLY A 92 4.21 13.96 -9.08
N ILE A 93 3.95 12.66 -8.95
CA ILE A 93 4.97 11.61 -9.18
C ILE A 93 5.26 11.50 -10.66
N LEU A 94 4.24 11.42 -11.52
CA LEU A 94 4.40 11.48 -12.95
C LEU A 94 4.29 12.95 -13.43
N LYS A 95 5.23 13.39 -14.26
CA LYS A 95 5.28 14.77 -14.79
C LYS A 95 4.34 15.01 -15.97
N GLU A 96 4.03 13.95 -16.70
CA GLU A 96 3.18 13.99 -17.89
C GLU A 96 1.86 13.26 -17.58
N GLU A 97 0.74 13.85 -18.00
CA GLU A 97 -0.56 13.20 -17.88
C GLU A 97 -0.65 12.05 -18.88
N HIS A 98 -0.43 10.84 -18.37
CA HIS A 98 -0.60 9.60 -19.11
C HIS A 98 -1.44 8.61 -18.32
N ILE A 99 -2.76 8.79 -18.38
CA ILE A 99 -3.72 7.90 -17.73
C ILE A 99 -3.93 6.67 -18.62
N THR A 100 -3.48 5.51 -18.15
CA THR A 100 -3.48 4.27 -18.93
C THR A 100 -4.09 3.08 -18.17
N GLU A 101 -4.75 2.19 -18.91
CA GLU A 101 -5.22 0.89 -18.41
C GLU A 101 -4.17 -0.22 -18.65
N ASN A 102 -3.03 0.13 -19.25
CA ASN A 102 -1.97 -0.80 -19.64
C ASN A 102 -0.82 -0.79 -18.60
N TRP A 103 -0.64 -1.89 -17.91
CA TRP A 103 0.41 -2.03 -16.91
C TRP A 103 1.84 -1.91 -17.46
N SER A 104 2.08 -2.28 -18.73
CA SER A 104 3.41 -2.07 -19.34
C SER A 104 3.73 -0.60 -19.56
N GLU A 105 2.73 0.19 -19.92
CA GLU A 105 2.89 1.65 -20.10
C GLU A 105 3.11 2.31 -18.75
N LEU A 106 2.27 1.99 -17.76
CA LEU A 106 2.43 2.48 -16.38
C LEU A 106 3.82 2.13 -15.82
N ALA A 107 4.27 0.88 -16.01
CA ALA A 107 5.60 0.45 -15.57
C ALA A 107 6.73 1.20 -16.29
N ARG A 108 6.58 1.44 -17.59
CA ARG A 108 7.56 2.24 -18.36
C ARG A 108 7.67 3.66 -17.82
N ASP A 109 6.55 4.30 -17.53
CA ASP A 109 6.52 5.69 -17.06
C ASP A 109 7.10 5.81 -15.65
N LEU A 110 6.76 4.89 -14.75
CA LEU A 110 7.37 4.83 -13.42
C LEU A 110 8.89 4.55 -13.49
N LYS A 111 9.33 3.63 -14.35
CA LYS A 111 10.77 3.39 -14.54
C LYS A 111 11.50 4.60 -15.09
N LYS A 112 10.90 5.34 -16.05
CA LYS A 112 11.43 6.61 -16.57
C LYS A 112 11.58 7.60 -15.43
N ARG A 113 10.55 7.72 -14.58
CA ARG A 113 10.54 8.64 -13.44
C ARG A 113 11.61 8.30 -12.38
N LEU A 114 11.78 7.02 -12.06
CA LEU A 114 12.79 6.57 -11.11
C LEU A 114 14.25 6.72 -11.62
N LYS A 115 14.44 6.84 -12.93
CA LYS A 115 15.76 7.09 -13.55
C LYS A 115 16.07 8.56 -13.69
N ASP A 116 15.10 9.45 -13.47
CA ASP A 116 15.31 10.89 -13.56
C ASP A 116 16.26 11.33 -12.42
N THR A 117 17.38 11.93 -12.80
CA THR A 117 18.42 12.40 -11.86
C THR A 117 18.24 13.86 -11.46
N ASP A 118 17.58 14.65 -12.30
CA ASP A 118 17.45 16.10 -12.11
C ASP A 118 16.36 16.45 -11.08
N ASP A 119 15.40 15.53 -10.91
CA ASP A 119 14.32 15.67 -9.96
C ASP A 119 14.07 14.29 -9.30
N SER A 120 15.08 13.80 -8.60
CA SER A 120 15.03 12.45 -8.02
C SER A 120 14.13 12.40 -6.79
N ILE A 121 13.27 11.39 -6.74
CA ILE A 121 12.58 10.99 -5.51
C ILE A 121 13.50 9.99 -4.80
N PRO A 122 13.98 10.30 -3.57
CA PRO A 122 14.88 9.40 -2.85
C PRO A 122 14.25 8.04 -2.58
N TYR A 123 13.00 8.03 -2.10
CA TYR A 123 12.20 6.82 -1.91
C TYR A 123 10.74 7.06 -2.27
N PHE A 124 10.13 6.08 -2.94
CA PHE A 124 8.73 6.14 -3.36
C PHE A 124 7.97 4.87 -2.95
N LEU A 125 6.92 5.03 -2.15
CA LEU A 125 6.06 3.96 -1.64
C LEU A 125 4.68 4.02 -2.31
N LEU A 126 4.32 2.99 -3.08
CA LEU A 126 2.98 2.81 -3.65
C LEU A 126 2.15 1.89 -2.75
N LEU A 127 1.06 2.40 -2.22
CA LEU A 127 0.13 1.69 -1.35
C LEU A 127 -1.19 1.45 -2.07
N LEU A 128 -1.58 0.18 -2.21
CA LEU A 128 -2.84 -0.23 -2.85
C LEU A 128 -3.75 -0.84 -1.79
N ASP A 129 -4.86 -0.16 -1.48
CA ASP A 129 -5.86 -0.63 -0.49
C ASP A 129 -7.04 -1.31 -1.16
N GLU A 130 -7.72 -2.22 -0.42
CA GLU A 130 -8.90 -2.99 -0.84
C GLU A 130 -8.70 -3.76 -2.17
N ALA A 131 -7.53 -4.39 -2.34
CA ALA A 131 -7.07 -4.97 -3.60
C ALA A 131 -7.65 -6.36 -3.95
N ASP A 132 -8.70 -6.82 -3.28
CA ASP A 132 -9.21 -8.19 -3.47
C ASP A 132 -9.67 -8.45 -4.91
N THR A 133 -10.49 -7.56 -5.49
CA THR A 133 -10.98 -7.68 -6.88
C THR A 133 -9.84 -7.57 -7.89
N PHE A 134 -8.87 -6.68 -7.65
CA PHE A 134 -7.66 -6.57 -8.46
C PHE A 134 -6.91 -7.89 -8.51
N ILE A 135 -6.65 -8.50 -7.35
CA ILE A 135 -5.92 -9.76 -7.25
C ILE A 135 -6.66 -10.89 -7.97
N ASP A 136 -7.98 -11.01 -7.76
CA ASP A 136 -8.81 -12.02 -8.42
C ASP A 136 -8.79 -11.86 -9.95
N SER A 137 -8.85 -10.64 -10.46
CA SER A 137 -8.79 -10.35 -11.89
C SER A 137 -7.43 -10.66 -12.51
N CYS A 138 -6.35 -10.60 -11.73
CA CYS A 138 -5.00 -10.92 -12.18
C CYS A 138 -4.78 -12.41 -12.44
N GLU A 139 -5.59 -13.31 -11.88
CA GLU A 139 -5.45 -14.76 -12.07
C GLU A 139 -5.51 -15.13 -13.56
N SER A 140 -6.47 -14.57 -14.30
CA SER A 140 -6.68 -14.85 -15.74
C SER A 140 -5.48 -14.46 -16.63
N ILE A 141 -4.66 -13.54 -16.17
CA ILE A 141 -3.46 -13.03 -16.85
C ILE A 141 -2.16 -13.43 -16.12
N LYS A 142 -2.21 -14.52 -15.34
CA LYS A 142 -1.05 -15.08 -14.64
C LYS A 142 -0.32 -14.07 -13.75
N TYR A 143 -1.07 -13.16 -13.13
CA TYR A 143 -0.56 -12.13 -12.21
C TYR A 143 0.48 -11.17 -12.83
N TRP A 144 0.43 -10.98 -14.14
CA TRP A 144 1.33 -10.09 -14.87
C TRP A 144 1.50 -8.66 -14.27
N PRO A 145 0.49 -7.97 -13.70
CA PRO A 145 0.68 -6.70 -13.03
C PRO A 145 1.69 -6.74 -11.87
N PHE A 146 1.77 -7.86 -11.16
CA PHE A 146 2.74 -8.04 -10.09
C PHE A 146 4.16 -8.20 -10.64
N ASP A 147 4.32 -8.85 -11.80
CA ASP A 147 5.60 -8.92 -12.50
C ASP A 147 6.08 -7.51 -12.87
N MET A 148 5.18 -6.65 -13.34
CA MET A 148 5.49 -5.25 -13.65
C MET A 148 5.89 -4.45 -12.40
N LEU A 149 5.18 -4.60 -11.29
CA LEU A 149 5.53 -3.95 -10.03
C LEU A 149 6.89 -4.40 -9.49
N LYS A 150 7.21 -5.69 -9.60
CA LYS A 150 8.51 -6.24 -9.21
C LYS A 150 9.64 -5.75 -10.11
N ASP A 151 9.39 -5.64 -11.40
CA ASP A 151 10.36 -5.12 -12.36
C ASP A 151 10.66 -3.64 -12.09
N ILE A 152 9.65 -2.83 -11.75
CA ILE A 152 9.85 -1.44 -11.28
C ILE A 152 10.69 -1.42 -10.00
N GLN A 153 10.39 -2.29 -9.03
CA GLN A 153 11.13 -2.38 -7.77
C GLN A 153 12.60 -2.75 -8.01
N SER A 154 12.87 -3.66 -8.93
CA SER A 154 14.24 -4.07 -9.30
C SER A 154 15.02 -2.92 -9.94
N VAL A 155 14.40 -2.16 -10.85
CA VAL A 155 15.00 -0.97 -11.48
C VAL A 155 15.21 0.15 -10.46
N GLY A 156 14.33 0.28 -9.49
CA GLY A 156 14.38 1.32 -8.46
C GLY A 156 15.52 1.16 -7.45
N MET A 157 16.18 -0.02 -7.38
CA MET A 157 17.34 -0.26 -6.49
C MET A 157 17.09 0.20 -5.04
N GLY A 158 15.95 -0.16 -4.46
CA GLY A 158 15.56 0.24 -3.10
C GLY A 158 14.85 1.60 -3.02
N ARG A 159 14.76 2.35 -4.11
CA ARG A 159 14.03 3.62 -4.14
C ARG A 159 12.53 3.49 -4.46
N PHE A 160 12.08 2.30 -4.81
CA PHE A 160 10.66 2.01 -5.05
C PHE A 160 10.23 0.76 -4.29
N LYS A 161 9.08 0.87 -3.67
CA LYS A 161 8.38 -0.25 -3.06
C LYS A 161 6.89 -0.13 -3.33
N PHE A 162 6.22 -1.28 -3.42
CA PHE A 162 4.77 -1.35 -3.42
C PHE A 162 4.27 -2.23 -2.28
N VAL A 163 3.11 -1.90 -1.75
CA VAL A 163 2.39 -2.70 -0.76
C VAL A 163 0.93 -2.83 -1.19
N VAL A 164 0.43 -4.05 -1.20
CA VAL A 164 -0.95 -4.38 -1.57
C VAL A 164 -1.69 -4.88 -0.35
N ALA A 165 -2.78 -4.23 0.02
CA ALA A 165 -3.60 -4.62 1.15
C ALA A 165 -4.95 -5.19 0.71
N GLY A 166 -5.40 -6.25 1.39
CA GLY A 166 -6.67 -6.91 1.09
C GLY A 166 -7.12 -7.85 2.20
N LEU A 167 -8.17 -8.62 1.95
CA LEU A 167 -8.77 -9.54 2.90
C LEU A 167 -8.13 -10.94 2.81
N ARG A 168 -8.92 -11.94 2.43
CA ARG A 168 -8.54 -13.37 2.45
C ARG A 168 -7.97 -13.88 1.12
N ASN A 169 -8.29 -13.24 0.01
CA ASN A 169 -7.89 -13.70 -1.31
C ASN A 169 -6.37 -13.72 -1.48
N ILE A 170 -5.68 -12.84 -0.76
CA ILE A 170 -4.22 -12.83 -0.69
C ILE A 170 -3.60 -14.14 -0.17
N VAL A 171 -4.25 -14.82 0.78
CA VAL A 171 -3.78 -16.13 1.29
C VAL A 171 -3.92 -17.21 0.22
N ARG A 172 -5.07 -17.20 -0.49
CA ARG A 172 -5.32 -18.09 -1.64
C ARG A 172 -4.32 -17.81 -2.75
N PHE A 173 -4.12 -16.55 -3.10
CA PHE A 173 -3.13 -16.06 -4.04
C PHE A 173 -1.72 -16.60 -3.75
N LYS A 174 -1.21 -16.51 -2.52
CA LYS A 174 0.09 -17.07 -2.15
C LYS A 174 0.16 -18.58 -2.30
N ARG A 175 -0.89 -19.28 -1.96
CA ARG A 175 -0.96 -20.75 -2.08
C ARG A 175 -0.95 -21.18 -3.55
N GLU A 176 -1.71 -20.52 -4.40
CA GLU A 176 -1.78 -20.81 -5.84
C GLU A 176 -0.48 -20.41 -6.54
N ALA A 177 0.11 -19.29 -6.15
CA ALA A 177 1.43 -18.86 -6.62
C ALA A 177 2.53 -19.89 -6.31
N ALA A 178 2.52 -20.45 -5.11
CA ALA A 178 3.46 -21.49 -4.70
C ALA A 178 3.27 -22.80 -5.49
N LEU A 179 2.02 -23.13 -5.88
CA LEU A 179 1.70 -24.31 -6.67
C LEU A 179 1.93 -24.13 -8.18
N GLY A 180 1.88 -22.89 -8.69
CA GLY A 180 1.91 -22.55 -10.10
C GLY A 180 3.29 -22.20 -10.69
N ASN A 181 4.40 -22.42 -9.99
CA ASN A 181 5.76 -22.05 -10.43
C ASN A 181 5.93 -20.57 -10.83
N ASN A 182 5.09 -19.67 -10.33
CA ASN A 182 5.30 -18.24 -10.55
C ASN A 182 6.32 -17.71 -9.53
N SER A 183 7.58 -17.64 -9.98
CA SER A 183 8.73 -17.27 -9.13
C SER A 183 8.59 -15.87 -8.52
N VAL A 184 7.90 -14.95 -9.20
CA VAL A 184 7.73 -13.56 -8.73
C VAL A 184 6.88 -13.52 -7.47
N LEU A 185 5.80 -14.29 -7.43
CA LEU A 185 4.85 -14.30 -6.32
C LEU A 185 5.39 -15.02 -5.08
N THR A 186 6.28 -15.99 -5.25
CA THR A 186 6.91 -16.70 -4.12
C THR A 186 7.81 -15.80 -3.29
N HIS A 187 8.35 -14.73 -3.89
CA HIS A 187 9.23 -13.77 -3.21
C HIS A 187 8.50 -12.58 -2.56
N LEU A 188 7.17 -12.50 -2.67
CA LEU A 188 6.39 -11.45 -1.99
C LEU A 188 6.25 -11.78 -0.50
N GLU A 189 6.89 -10.99 0.33
CA GLU A 189 6.69 -11.09 1.78
C GLU A 189 5.33 -10.56 2.22
N SER A 190 4.74 -11.16 3.24
CA SER A 190 3.41 -10.79 3.71
C SER A 190 3.36 -10.56 5.20
N LEU A 191 2.55 -9.59 5.59
CA LEU A 191 2.22 -9.24 6.96
C LEU A 191 0.74 -9.53 7.24
N THR A 192 0.48 -10.25 8.32
CA THR A 192 -0.89 -10.47 8.81
C THR A 192 -1.22 -9.45 9.88
N VAL A 193 -2.20 -8.61 9.62
CA VAL A 193 -2.78 -7.72 10.63
C VAL A 193 -3.74 -8.53 11.51
N LYS A 194 -3.35 -8.72 12.77
CA LYS A 194 -4.13 -9.48 13.77
C LYS A 194 -4.99 -8.53 14.62
N PRO A 195 -6.03 -9.01 15.32
CA PRO A 195 -6.69 -8.24 16.35
C PRO A 195 -5.68 -7.74 17.40
N PHE A 196 -5.97 -6.57 18.00
CA PHE A 196 -5.16 -6.06 19.10
C PHE A 196 -5.10 -7.07 20.25
N LYS A 197 -3.95 -7.17 20.90
CA LYS A 197 -3.83 -7.88 22.17
C LYS A 197 -4.59 -7.11 23.26
N ALA A 198 -4.96 -7.78 24.33
CA ALA A 198 -5.74 -7.16 25.41
C ALA A 198 -5.08 -5.89 25.98
N MET A 199 -3.74 -5.87 26.09
CA MET A 199 -3.02 -4.67 26.55
C MET A 199 -3.11 -3.51 25.54
N GLU A 200 -2.90 -3.77 24.27
CA GLU A 200 -3.00 -2.78 23.18
C GLU A 200 -4.42 -2.22 23.06
N ALA A 201 -5.44 -3.10 23.19
CA ALA A 201 -6.84 -2.70 23.18
C ALA A 201 -7.20 -1.82 24.39
N ARG A 202 -6.63 -2.12 25.57
CA ARG A 202 -6.83 -1.31 26.76
C ARG A 202 -6.18 0.06 26.62
N GLU A 203 -4.96 0.12 26.15
CA GLU A 203 -4.22 1.36 25.89
C GLU A 203 -4.98 2.25 24.89
N LEU A 204 -5.51 1.67 23.81
CA LEU A 204 -6.34 2.36 22.83
C LEU A 204 -7.61 2.99 23.44
N LEU A 205 -8.17 2.39 24.51
CA LEU A 205 -9.35 2.90 25.19
C LEU A 205 -9.03 3.95 26.26
N GLU A 206 -7.84 3.91 26.86
CA GLU A 206 -7.42 4.77 27.97
C GLU A 206 -6.80 6.10 27.49
N VAL A 207 -6.01 6.09 26.39
CA VAL A 207 -5.33 7.28 25.87
C VAL A 207 -6.26 8.47 25.56
N PRO A 208 -7.48 8.29 24.99
CA PRO A 208 -8.37 9.43 24.75
C PRO A 208 -9.01 10.02 25.99
N LEU A 209 -8.78 9.47 27.17
CA LEU A 209 -9.36 9.91 28.44
C LEU A 209 -8.38 10.73 29.31
N SER A 210 -7.13 10.81 28.88
CA SER A 210 -6.09 11.64 29.51
C SER A 210 -5.94 12.98 28.79
#